data_800e40f7636ac2c50a515b470c896fb5
#
_entry.id   800e40f7636ac2c50a515b470c896fb5
#
_cell.length_a   1.000
_cell.length_b   1.000
_cell.length_c   1.000
_cell.angle_alpha   90.00
_cell.angle_beta   90.00
_cell.angle_gamma   90.00
#
_symmetry.space_group_name_H-M   'P 1'
#
loop_
_entity.id
_entity.type
_entity.pdbx_description
1 polymer ?
#
loop_
_entity_poly.entity_id
_entity_poly.type
_entity_poly.pdbx_seq_one_letter_code
_entity_poly.pdbx_strand_id
1 'polypeptide(L)'
;MFQKECLMEIEVYDTYAQSENGSKIHFDVMLPIGGDEPTAKKKAKEFVEKISENTSPIRLESIQFCHTETAKLEVEEKVAKDGYCIVPIENCPDPY
;
A
#
# COMPACT_ATOMS: atom_id res chain seq x y z
N MET A 1 -29.50 5.31 19.67
CA MET A 1 -28.90 5.60 18.50
C MET A 1 -27.90 4.56 18.12
N PHE A 2 -27.64 4.45 16.90
CA PHE A 2 -26.78 3.46 16.49
C PHE A 2 -25.73 4.05 15.72
N GLN A 3 -24.59 3.48 15.73
CA GLN A 3 -23.56 3.95 14.95
C GLN A 3 -23.56 3.21 13.69
N LYS A 4 -23.25 3.90 12.66
CA LYS A 4 -23.09 3.31 11.42
C LYS A 4 -21.78 2.59 11.38
N GLU A 5 -21.83 1.36 11.03
CA GLU A 5 -20.61 0.60 10.88
C GLU A 5 -20.23 0.59 9.45
N CYS A 6 -19.20 1.31 9.11
CA CYS A 6 -18.71 1.34 7.76
C CYS A 6 -17.66 0.29 7.61
N LEU A 7 -18.10 -0.94 7.45
CA LEU A 7 -17.17 -2.03 7.31
C LEU A 7 -16.80 -2.18 5.85
N MET A 8 -15.76 -1.48 5.47
CA MET A 8 -15.29 -1.56 4.10
C MET A 8 -14.36 -2.76 3.97
N GLU A 9 -14.66 -3.61 2.99
CA GLU A 9 -13.76 -4.70 2.66
C GLU A 9 -12.72 -4.20 1.69
N ILE A 10 -11.48 -4.62 1.88
CA ILE A 10 -10.39 -4.19 1.01
C ILE A 10 -9.58 -5.39 0.56
N GLU A 11 -8.89 -5.20 -0.55
CA GLU A 11 -7.94 -6.18 -1.08
C GLU A 11 -6.54 -5.74 -0.70
N VAL A 12 -5.76 -6.67 -0.16
CA VAL A 12 -4.41 -6.38 0.31
C VAL A 12 -3.41 -7.03 -0.63
N TYR A 13 -2.48 -6.22 -1.12
CA TYR A 13 -1.40 -6.71 -2.00
C TYR A 13 -0.07 -6.58 -1.29
N ASP A 14 0.58 -7.72 -1.06
CA ASP A 14 1.94 -7.75 -0.51
C ASP A 14 2.91 -7.20 -1.54
N THR A 15 3.72 -6.24 -1.14
CA THR A 15 4.61 -5.57 -2.06
C THR A 15 6.01 -5.50 -1.49
N TYR A 16 6.99 -5.85 -2.31
CA TYR A 16 8.39 -5.81 -1.92
C TYR A 16 9.18 -4.96 -2.87
N ALA A 17 10.11 -4.21 -2.29
CA ALA A 17 11.03 -3.39 -3.06
C ALA A 17 12.41 -3.54 -2.44
N GLN A 18 13.44 -3.10 -3.14
CA GLN A 18 14.79 -3.22 -2.64
C GLN A 18 15.55 -1.95 -2.94
N SER A 19 16.27 -1.46 -1.95
CA SER A 19 17.10 -0.29 -2.12
C SER A 19 18.44 -0.69 -2.72
N GLU A 20 19.16 0.31 -3.23
CA GLU A 20 20.46 0.09 -3.84
C GLU A 20 21.45 -0.49 -2.85
N ASN A 21 21.28 -0.17 -1.58
CA ASN A 21 22.19 -0.68 -0.55
C ASN A 21 21.80 -2.07 -0.05
N GLY A 22 20.80 -2.69 -0.66
CA GLY A 22 20.41 -4.06 -0.32
C GLY A 22 19.31 -4.21 0.70
N SER A 23 18.77 -3.12 1.22
CA SER A 23 17.67 -3.21 2.18
C SER A 23 16.40 -3.66 1.50
N LYS A 24 15.75 -4.65 2.09
CA LYS A 24 14.48 -5.13 1.57
C LYS A 24 13.35 -4.37 2.24
N ILE A 25 12.44 -3.86 1.43
CA ILE A 25 11.35 -3.01 1.89
C ILE A 25 10.05 -3.75 1.65
N HIS A 26 9.18 -3.74 2.65
CA HIS A 26 7.89 -4.41 2.55
C HIS A 26 6.78 -3.45 2.92
N PHE A 27 5.77 -3.36 2.08
CA PHE A 27 4.59 -2.56 2.38
C PHE A 27 3.37 -3.21 1.72
N ASP A 28 2.19 -2.86 2.22
CA ASP A 28 0.95 -3.36 1.65
C ASP A 28 0.27 -2.26 0.85
N VAL A 29 -0.23 -2.61 -0.32
CA VAL A 29 -1.10 -1.71 -1.08
C VAL A 29 -2.51 -2.23 -0.88
N MET A 30 -3.40 -1.36 -0.41
CA MET A 30 -4.78 -1.73 -0.13
C MET A 30 -5.71 -1.00 -1.08
N LEU A 31 -6.58 -1.77 -1.71
CA LEU A 31 -7.55 -1.27 -2.67
C LEU A 31 -8.95 -1.68 -2.26
N PRO A 32 -9.97 -0.92 -2.68
CA PRO A 32 -11.34 -1.41 -2.46
C PRO A 32 -11.58 -2.68 -3.27
N ILE A 33 -12.55 -3.46 -2.85
CA ILE A 33 -12.92 -4.68 -3.55
C ILE A 33 -13.24 -4.35 -5.00
N GLY A 34 -12.76 -5.18 -5.90
CA GLY A 34 -12.94 -4.93 -7.33
C GLY A 34 -11.75 -4.23 -7.96
N GLY A 35 -10.74 -3.91 -7.16
CA GLY A 35 -9.51 -3.38 -7.70
C GLY A 35 -8.75 -4.48 -8.43
N ASP A 36 -7.70 -4.11 -9.13
CA ASP A 36 -6.95 -5.10 -9.88
C ASP A 36 -5.46 -4.90 -9.65
N GLU A 37 -4.71 -5.91 -10.01
CA GLU A 37 -3.28 -5.91 -9.80
C GLU A 37 -2.57 -4.78 -10.56
N PRO A 38 -2.94 -4.46 -11.80
CA PRO A 38 -2.32 -3.31 -12.48
C PRO A 38 -2.48 -2.00 -11.71
N THR A 39 -3.64 -1.77 -11.10
CA THR A 39 -3.85 -0.58 -10.30
C THR A 39 -2.97 -0.60 -9.06
N ALA A 40 -2.91 -1.74 -8.38
CA ALA A 40 -2.06 -1.88 -7.21
C ALA A 40 -0.61 -1.64 -7.57
N LYS A 41 -0.18 -2.17 -8.72
CA LYS A 41 1.20 -2.01 -9.16
C LYS A 41 1.51 -0.56 -9.47
N LYS A 42 0.56 0.16 -10.07
CA LYS A 42 0.75 1.57 -10.36
C LYS A 42 0.95 2.37 -9.08
N LYS A 43 0.11 2.10 -8.07
CA LYS A 43 0.23 2.81 -6.80
C LYS A 43 1.52 2.44 -6.08
N ALA A 44 1.94 1.19 -6.18
CA ALA A 44 3.19 0.76 -5.59
C ALA A 44 4.37 1.47 -6.23
N LYS A 45 4.35 1.61 -7.55
CA LYS A 45 5.43 2.30 -8.26
C LYS A 45 5.51 3.76 -7.86
N GLU A 46 4.35 4.41 -7.75
CA GLU A 46 4.32 5.82 -7.33
C GLU A 46 4.91 5.98 -5.93
N PHE A 47 4.56 5.06 -5.03
CA PHE A 47 5.09 5.12 -3.68
C PHE A 47 6.60 4.90 -3.65
N VAL A 48 7.08 3.92 -4.41
CA VAL A 48 8.51 3.63 -4.47
C VAL A 48 9.28 4.84 -5.03
N GLU A 49 8.73 5.50 -6.04
CA GLU A 49 9.36 6.69 -6.57
C GLU A 49 9.45 7.79 -5.52
N LYS A 50 8.39 7.93 -4.73
CA LYS A 50 8.36 8.97 -3.72
C LYS A 50 9.39 8.73 -2.61
N ILE A 51 9.47 7.50 -2.12
CA ILE A 51 10.46 7.22 -1.07
C ILE A 51 11.87 7.23 -1.63
N SER A 52 12.04 6.96 -2.92
CA SER A 52 13.36 7.04 -3.56
C SER A 52 13.89 8.47 -3.60
N GLU A 53 13.01 9.43 -3.70
CA GLU A 53 13.42 10.84 -3.77
C GLU A 53 14.13 11.29 -2.51
N ASN A 54 13.82 10.67 -1.38
CA ASN A 54 14.37 11.07 -0.09
C ASN A 54 15.48 10.15 0.40
N THR A 55 15.81 9.12 -0.36
CA THR A 55 16.80 8.14 0.07
C THR A 55 17.59 7.69 -1.16
N SER A 56 18.26 6.55 -1.05
CA SER A 56 18.94 5.99 -2.22
C SER A 56 17.89 5.35 -3.13
N PRO A 57 18.23 5.10 -4.39
CA PRO A 57 17.28 4.52 -5.33
C PRO A 57 16.69 3.22 -4.84
N ILE A 58 15.38 3.08 -5.04
CA ILE A 58 14.64 1.91 -4.62
C ILE A 58 13.91 1.36 -5.83
N ARG A 59 13.90 0.04 -5.95
CA ARG A 59 13.28 -0.62 -7.09
C ARG A 59 12.20 -1.56 -6.61
N LEU A 60 11.04 -1.47 -7.25
CA LEU A 60 9.94 -2.39 -6.97
C LEU A 60 10.33 -3.77 -7.48
N GLU A 61 10.18 -4.79 -6.63
CA GLU A 61 10.54 -6.16 -7.00
C GLU A 61 9.34 -7.02 -7.27
N SER A 62 8.35 -6.99 -6.40
CA SER A 62 7.20 -7.85 -6.59
C SER A 62 5.97 -7.27 -5.93
N ILE A 63 4.82 -7.64 -6.45
CA ILE A 63 3.54 -7.30 -5.86
C ILE A 63 2.63 -8.48 -6.11
N GLN A 64 1.87 -8.87 -5.08
CA GLN A 64 1.06 -10.07 -5.17
C GLN A 64 -0.16 -9.91 -4.28
N PHE A 65 -1.31 -10.26 -4.84
CA PHE A 65 -2.54 -10.27 -4.04
C PHE A 65 -2.37 -11.25 -2.88
N CYS A 66 -2.70 -10.79 -1.69
CA CYS A 66 -2.54 -11.61 -0.50
C CYS A 66 -3.87 -12.11 0.02
N HIS A 67 -4.75 -11.19 0.35
CA HIS A 67 -6.06 -11.56 0.91
C HIS A 67 -6.96 -10.35 0.94
N THR A 68 -8.22 -10.56 1.33
CA THR A 68 -9.14 -9.46 1.62
C THR A 68 -9.26 -9.35 3.13
N GLU A 69 -9.58 -8.17 3.60
CA GLU A 69 -9.85 -7.98 5.01
C GLU A 69 -10.74 -6.77 5.22
N THR A 70 -11.28 -6.65 6.42
CA THR A 70 -12.08 -5.49 6.78
C THR A 70 -11.14 -4.37 7.17
N ALA A 71 -11.33 -3.21 6.57
CA ALA A 71 -10.42 -2.09 6.80
C ALA A 71 -10.60 -1.50 8.19
N LYS A 72 -9.48 -1.10 8.78
CA LYS A 72 -9.52 -0.25 9.97
C LYS A 72 -9.97 1.14 9.55
N LEU A 73 -10.46 1.91 10.50
CA LEU A 73 -11.01 3.23 10.18
C LEU A 73 -10.01 4.10 9.41
N GLU A 74 -8.76 4.13 9.83
CA GLU A 74 -7.75 4.94 9.17
C GLU A 74 -7.56 4.53 7.71
N VAL A 75 -7.56 3.22 7.46
CA VAL A 75 -7.41 2.71 6.10
C VAL A 75 -8.65 3.03 5.29
N GLU A 76 -9.82 2.84 5.88
CA GLU A 76 -11.07 3.12 5.19
C GLU A 76 -11.13 4.58 4.75
N GLU A 77 -10.73 5.50 5.62
CA GLU A 77 -10.74 6.91 5.29
C GLU A 77 -9.82 7.22 4.13
N LYS A 78 -8.63 6.62 4.11
CA LYS A 78 -7.70 6.86 3.03
C LYS A 78 -8.17 6.26 1.72
N VAL A 79 -8.73 5.06 1.76
CA VAL A 79 -9.24 4.43 0.57
C VAL A 79 -10.42 5.24 0.01
N ALA A 80 -11.29 5.73 0.89
CA ALA A 80 -12.42 6.52 0.46
C ALA A 80 -11.98 7.85 -0.16
N LYS A 81 -10.93 8.44 0.38
CA LYS A 81 -10.47 9.73 -0.09
C LYS A 81 -9.56 9.61 -1.32
N ASP A 82 -8.61 8.70 -1.29
CA ASP A 82 -7.58 8.63 -2.31
C ASP A 82 -7.73 7.46 -3.27
N GLY A 83 -8.63 6.52 -2.97
CA GLY A 83 -8.82 5.33 -3.79
C GLY A 83 -7.89 4.19 -3.43
N TYR A 84 -6.99 4.40 -2.48
CA TYR A 84 -6.05 3.37 -2.06
C TYR A 84 -5.41 3.79 -0.75
N CYS A 85 -4.72 2.83 -0.12
CA CYS A 85 -3.94 3.14 1.07
C CYS A 85 -2.69 2.28 1.04
N ILE A 86 -1.55 2.87 1.42
CA ILE A 86 -0.31 2.12 1.53
C ILE A 86 0.07 2.05 2.99
N VAL A 87 0.31 0.84 3.46
CA VAL A 87 0.65 0.58 4.86
C VAL A 87 2.08 0.06 4.93
N PRO A 88 3.01 0.85 5.46
CA PRO A 88 4.39 0.39 5.61
C PRO A 88 4.47 -0.77 6.59
N ILE A 89 5.23 -1.79 6.26
CA ILE A 89 5.40 -2.95 7.13
C ILE A 89 6.82 -3.02 7.65
N GLU A 90 7.82 -2.96 6.74
CA GLU A 90 9.18 -3.21 7.15
C GLU A 90 10.14 -2.35 6.35
N ASN A 91 11.02 -1.65 7.04
CA ASN A 91 12.12 -0.86 6.44
C ASN A 91 11.68 0.21 5.46
N CYS A 92 10.44 0.67 5.55
CA CYS A 92 9.97 1.70 4.64
C CYS A 92 10.46 3.06 5.06
N PRO A 93 11.18 3.78 4.20
CA PRO A 93 11.52 5.17 4.49
C PRO A 93 10.26 6.01 4.54
N ASP A 94 10.33 7.08 5.32
CA ASP A 94 9.24 8.03 5.39
C ASP A 94 9.19 8.79 4.06
N PRO A 95 8.04 8.82 3.36
CA PRO A 95 7.97 9.53 2.08
C PRO A 95 7.93 11.04 2.22
N TYR A 96 7.81 11.55 3.44
CA TYR A 96 7.72 13.01 3.64
C TYR A 96 8.89 13.60 4.39
#